data_ea1a4ebd8560abb6cd2a8ebea3020145
#
_entry.id   ea1a4ebd8560abb6cd2a8ebea3020145
#
_cell.length_a   1.000
_cell.length_b   1.000
_cell.length_c   1.000
_cell.angle_alpha   90.00
_cell.angle_beta   90.00
_cell.angle_gamma   90.00
#
_symmetry.space_group_name_H-M   'P 1'
#
loop_
_entity.id
_entity.type
_entity.pdbx_description
1 polymer ?
#
loop_
_entity_poly.entity_id
_entity_poly.type
_entity_poly.pdbx_seq_one_letter_code
_entity_poly.pdbx_strand_id
1 'polypeptide(L)'
;ILSVENLEKDITAIVAEVTELDEKEIWEKRDADFFKDLEIDSLLALEILALIEKKFKVQIPEEKLVDITSLNATIEMTRSTLEGS
;
A
#
# COMPACT_ATOMS: atom_id res chain seq x y z
N ILE A 1 1.70 -11.34 -15.94
CA ILE A 1 0.31 -11.46 -15.55
C ILE A 1 0.14 -11.01 -14.10
N LEU A 2 -0.75 -10.06 -13.89
CA LEU A 2 -1.03 -9.56 -12.56
C LEU A 2 -1.94 -10.53 -11.81
N SER A 3 -1.48 -11.00 -10.66
CA SER A 3 -2.25 -11.87 -9.81
C SER A 3 -2.61 -11.09 -8.54
N VAL A 4 -3.86 -11.21 -8.10
CA VAL A 4 -4.31 -10.53 -6.87
C VAL A 4 -3.48 -10.99 -5.68
N GLU A 5 -3.20 -12.29 -5.59
CA GLU A 5 -2.38 -12.84 -4.53
C GLU A 5 -0.99 -12.24 -4.48
N ASN A 6 -0.35 -12.13 -5.65
CA ASN A 6 0.98 -11.54 -5.71
C ASN A 6 0.95 -10.06 -5.36
N LEU A 7 -0.09 -9.37 -5.80
CA LEU A 7 -0.27 -7.96 -5.50
C LEU A 7 -0.41 -7.76 -3.99
N GLU A 8 -1.22 -8.57 -3.34
CA GLU A 8 -1.40 -8.51 -1.89
C GLU A 8 -0.09 -8.71 -1.15
N LYS A 9 0.68 -9.70 -1.57
CA LYS A 9 1.99 -9.97 -0.95
C LYS A 9 2.95 -8.82 -1.15
N ASP A 10 3.00 -8.29 -2.37
CA ASP A 10 3.94 -7.22 -2.69
C ASP A 10 3.62 -5.94 -1.91
N ILE A 11 2.34 -5.57 -1.83
CA ILE A 11 1.95 -4.37 -1.11
C ILE A 11 2.17 -4.56 0.40
N THR A 12 1.84 -5.74 0.91
CA THR A 12 2.08 -6.05 2.33
C THR A 12 3.56 -5.91 2.67
N ALA A 13 4.43 -6.42 1.80
CA ALA A 13 5.89 -6.32 2.00
C ALA A 13 6.35 -4.87 2.00
N ILE A 14 5.79 -4.05 1.12
CA ILE A 14 6.14 -2.63 1.06
C ILE A 14 5.75 -1.92 2.34
N VAL A 15 4.53 -2.15 2.83
CA VAL A 15 4.06 -1.51 4.06
C VAL A 15 4.88 -1.99 5.25
N ALA A 16 5.21 -3.28 5.29
CA ALA A 16 6.04 -3.84 6.36
C ALA A 16 7.41 -3.20 6.38
N GLU A 17 8.00 -3.00 5.21
CA GLU A 17 9.32 -2.36 5.10
C GLU A 17 9.29 -0.93 5.63
N VAL A 18 8.28 -0.16 5.23
CA VAL A 18 8.17 1.24 5.62
C VAL A 18 7.91 1.40 7.12
N THR A 19 7.09 0.51 7.67
CA THR A 19 6.71 0.58 9.09
C THR A 19 7.67 -0.18 10.00
N GLU A 20 8.53 -1.01 9.41
CA GLU A 20 9.43 -1.90 10.15
C GLU A 20 8.67 -2.90 11.04
N LEU A 21 7.46 -3.27 10.59
CA LEU A 21 6.65 -4.28 11.25
C LEU A 21 6.67 -5.57 10.42
N ASP A 22 6.30 -6.68 11.06
CA ASP A 22 6.20 -7.96 10.37
C ASP A 22 5.09 -7.96 9.32
N GLU A 23 5.34 -8.63 8.20
CA GLU A 23 4.33 -8.77 7.16
C GLU A 23 3.07 -9.44 7.70
N LYS A 24 3.23 -10.40 8.59
CA LYS A 24 2.09 -11.09 9.19
C LYS A 24 1.23 -10.12 9.99
N GLU A 25 1.87 -9.26 10.77
CA GLU A 25 1.15 -8.26 11.57
C GLU A 25 0.42 -7.28 10.65
N ILE A 26 1.07 -6.82 9.60
CA ILE A 26 0.46 -5.91 8.63
C ILE A 26 -0.77 -6.57 7.99
N TRP A 27 -0.63 -7.83 7.60
CA TRP A 27 -1.74 -8.56 6.98
C TRP A 27 -2.91 -8.76 7.94
N GLU A 28 -2.62 -9.08 9.20
CA GLU A 28 -3.66 -9.26 10.20
C GLU A 28 -4.43 -7.97 10.45
N LYS A 29 -3.76 -6.83 10.28
CA LYS A 29 -4.36 -5.52 10.47
C LYS A 29 -4.73 -4.85 9.16
N ARG A 30 -5.04 -5.64 8.13
CA ARG A 30 -5.27 -5.11 6.79
C ARG A 30 -6.46 -4.16 6.66
N ASP A 31 -7.41 -4.24 7.60
CA ASP A 31 -8.56 -3.33 7.63
C ASP A 31 -8.37 -2.17 8.60
N ALA A 32 -7.28 -2.17 9.36
CA ALA A 32 -7.02 -1.15 10.36
C ALA A 32 -6.65 0.17 9.71
N ASP A 33 -7.00 1.26 10.36
CA ASP A 33 -6.67 2.60 9.89
C ASP A 33 -5.18 2.85 10.05
N PHE A 34 -4.50 3.18 8.96
CA PHE A 34 -3.06 3.42 8.97
C PHE A 34 -2.67 4.52 9.96
N PHE A 35 -3.42 5.60 9.98
CA PHE A 35 -3.05 6.76 10.79
C PHE A 35 -3.34 6.55 12.26
N LYS A 36 -4.43 5.88 12.58
CA LYS A 36 -4.84 5.68 13.97
C LYS A 36 -4.24 4.46 14.61
N ASP A 37 -4.15 3.36 13.86
CA ASP A 37 -3.80 2.06 14.43
C ASP A 37 -2.37 1.63 14.17
N LEU A 38 -1.77 2.11 13.09
CA LEU A 38 -0.41 1.74 12.71
C LEU A 38 0.56 2.91 12.76
N GLU A 39 0.08 4.07 13.17
CA GLU A 39 0.90 5.28 13.31
C GLU A 39 1.64 5.65 12.02
N ILE A 40 1.01 5.38 10.89
CA ILE A 40 1.57 5.76 9.60
C ILE A 40 1.12 7.19 9.30
N ASP A 41 2.06 8.12 9.28
CA ASP A 41 1.74 9.52 8.98
C ASP A 41 1.82 9.77 7.47
N SER A 42 1.56 11.01 7.06
CA SER A 42 1.55 11.37 5.65
C SER A 42 2.88 11.14 4.95
N LEU A 43 3.97 11.32 5.68
CA LEU A 43 5.31 11.12 5.12
C LEU A 43 5.53 9.64 4.81
N LEU A 44 5.16 8.76 5.74
CA LEU A 44 5.27 7.32 5.52
C LEU A 44 4.33 6.86 4.41
N ALA A 45 3.13 7.45 4.33
CA ALA A 45 2.20 7.13 3.25
C ALA A 45 2.76 7.53 1.89
N LEU A 46 3.45 8.67 1.80
CA LEU A 46 4.12 9.07 0.58
C LEU A 46 5.23 8.09 0.21
N GLU A 47 5.95 7.60 1.22
CA GLU A 47 7.01 6.62 1.00
C GLU A 47 6.43 5.32 0.44
N ILE A 48 5.30 4.88 1.00
CA ILE A 48 4.60 3.70 0.49
C ILE A 48 4.21 3.91 -0.97
N LEU A 49 3.64 5.06 -1.28
CA LEU A 49 3.23 5.40 -2.64
C LEU A 49 4.42 5.34 -3.60
N ALA A 50 5.54 5.94 -3.20
CA ALA A 50 6.74 5.97 -4.03
C ALA A 50 7.28 4.57 -4.31
N LEU A 51 7.25 3.69 -3.31
CA LEU A 51 7.71 2.33 -3.47
C LEU A 51 6.80 1.52 -4.38
N ILE A 52 5.48 1.77 -4.31
CA ILE A 52 4.52 1.13 -5.21
C ILE A 52 4.80 1.55 -6.65
N GLU A 53 5.01 2.84 -6.86
CA GLU A 53 5.31 3.36 -8.20
C GLU A 53 6.58 2.72 -8.78
N LYS A 54 7.59 2.60 -7.93
CA LYS A 54 8.85 2.01 -8.35
C LYS A 54 8.71 0.52 -8.67
N LYS A 55 8.01 -0.19 -7.80
CA LYS A 55 7.86 -1.64 -7.94
C LYS A 55 7.06 -2.02 -9.20
N PHE A 56 5.97 -1.33 -9.43
CA PHE A 56 5.07 -1.66 -10.53
C PHE A 56 5.29 -0.80 -11.77
N LYS A 57 6.23 0.15 -11.70
CA LYS A 57 6.59 1.03 -12.82
C LYS A 57 5.39 1.80 -13.35
N VAL A 58 4.63 2.37 -12.43
CA VAL A 58 3.45 3.18 -12.75
C VAL A 58 3.56 4.54 -12.08
N GLN A 59 2.79 5.49 -12.57
CA GLN A 59 2.68 6.79 -11.93
C GLN A 59 1.32 6.86 -11.26
N ILE A 60 1.34 7.23 -9.98
CA ILE A 60 0.12 7.37 -9.19
C ILE A 60 0.05 8.82 -8.75
N PRO A 61 -1.02 9.55 -9.13
CA PRO A 61 -1.14 10.97 -8.74
C PRO A 61 -1.13 11.10 -7.21
N GLU A 62 -0.51 12.19 -6.73
CA GLU A 62 -0.45 12.46 -5.28
C GLU A 62 -1.83 12.53 -4.64
N GLU A 63 -2.83 12.95 -5.41
CA GLU A 63 -4.20 13.02 -4.91
C GLU A 63 -4.73 11.66 -4.48
N LYS A 64 -4.12 10.56 -4.94
CA LYS A 64 -4.48 9.21 -4.52
C LYS A 64 -3.99 8.89 -3.12
N LEU A 65 -3.16 9.77 -2.55
CA LEU A 65 -2.66 9.58 -1.19
C LEU A 65 -3.82 9.46 -0.19
N VAL A 66 -4.94 10.13 -0.47
CA VAL A 66 -6.11 10.06 0.41
C VAL A 66 -6.71 8.65 0.46
N ASP A 67 -6.39 7.81 -0.51
CA ASP A 67 -6.90 6.44 -0.55
C ASP A 67 -6.00 5.47 0.22
N ILE A 68 -4.82 5.91 0.66
CA ILE A 68 -3.90 5.07 1.42
C ILE A 68 -4.27 5.18 2.89
N THR A 69 -5.39 4.56 3.26
CA THR A 69 -5.94 4.63 4.62
C THR A 69 -5.85 3.30 5.35
N SER A 70 -5.65 2.21 4.63
CA SER A 70 -5.48 0.87 5.19
C SER A 70 -4.74 0.03 4.17
N LEU A 71 -4.29 -1.15 4.58
CA LEU A 71 -3.62 -2.05 3.64
C LEU A 71 -4.58 -2.44 2.52
N ASN A 72 -5.82 -2.82 2.86
CA ASN A 72 -6.80 -3.21 1.86
C ASN A 72 -7.10 -2.07 0.88
N ALA A 73 -7.26 -0.85 1.39
CA ALA A 73 -7.51 0.30 0.53
C ALA A 73 -6.33 0.56 -0.41
N THR A 74 -5.11 0.38 0.09
CA THR A 74 -3.90 0.57 -0.69
C THR A 74 -3.79 -0.48 -1.80
N ILE A 75 -4.09 -1.73 -1.46
CA ILE A 75 -4.10 -2.82 -2.45
C ILE A 75 -5.14 -2.53 -3.53
N GLU A 76 -6.33 -2.13 -3.13
CA GLU A 76 -7.40 -1.84 -4.09
C GLU A 76 -7.06 -0.66 -4.99
N MET A 77 -6.49 0.38 -4.43
CA MET A 77 -6.06 1.55 -5.20
C MET A 77 -5.01 1.15 -6.24
N THR A 78 -4.05 0.34 -5.82
CA THR A 78 -2.98 -0.13 -6.71
C THR A 78 -3.56 -1.00 -7.81
N ARG A 79 -4.44 -1.92 -7.46
CA ARG A 79 -5.07 -2.81 -8.43
C ARG A 79 -5.83 -1.99 -9.49
N SER A 80 -6.60 -1.01 -9.02
CA SER A 80 -7.37 -0.16 -9.91
C SER A 80 -6.47 0.62 -10.87
N THR A 81 -5.36 1.14 -10.36
CA THR A 81 -4.40 1.88 -11.17
C THR A 81 -3.80 0.99 -12.26
N LEU A 82 -3.42 -0.23 -11.89
CA LEU A 82 -2.81 -1.15 -12.83
C LEU A 82 -3.81 -1.62 -13.91
N GLU A 83 -5.06 -1.81 -13.53
CA GLU A 83 -6.10 -2.25 -14.46
C GLU A 83 -6.58 -1.12 -15.36
N GLY A 84 -6.56 0.09 -14.85
CA GLY A 84 -7.06 1.25 -15.58
C GLY A 84 -6.05 1.89 -16.53
N SER A 85 -4.83 1.40 -16.53
CA SER A 85 -3.75 1.98 -17.35
C SER A 85 -3.78 1.50 -18.77
#